data_48833755699b794620fa8854e1482dbb
#
_entry.id   48833755699b794620fa8854e1482dbb
#
_cell.length_a   1.000
_cell.length_b   1.000
_cell.length_c   1.000
_cell.angle_alpha   90.00
_cell.angle_beta   90.00
_cell.angle_gamma   90.00
#
_symmetry.space_group_name_H-M   'P 1'
#
loop_
_entity.id
_entity.type
_entity.pdbx_description
1 polymer ?
#
loop_
_entity_poly.entity_id
_entity_poly.type
_entity_poly.pdbx_seq_one_letter_code
_entity_poly.pdbx_strand_id
1 'polypeptide(L)'
;INGLEQSDAYSADKENLASFKLFTGKKSLSEILKIYNDEIASKGIKPASGGHIGYIPGGGIYSSAISDFLVDVTNEFVGMNFSCPGGVAIEHVLLDWMKDVFSFPKTAVGNLTSGGSIANLIAMTAARDKYQIKNEAISKSVIYLSHQVHHCIQKALKIIGLEDVIINYLELDDYSKINIDSLKLKIKI
;
A
#
# COMPACT_ATOMS: atom_id res chain seq x y z
N ILE A 1 11.40 17.61 15.79
CA ILE A 1 10.03 17.05 15.85
C ILE A 1 9.03 18.13 16.23
N ASN A 2 9.36 18.98 17.23
CA ASN A 2 8.50 20.10 17.62
C ASN A 2 8.35 21.08 16.45
N GLY A 3 7.12 21.42 16.08
CA GLY A 3 6.79 22.37 15.01
C GLY A 3 6.42 21.75 13.65
N LEU A 4 6.42 20.43 13.51
CA LEU A 4 5.94 19.78 12.27
C LEU A 4 4.48 20.16 11.95
N GLU A 5 3.65 20.25 12.97
CA GLU A 5 2.23 20.62 12.82
C GLU A 5 2.03 22.05 12.30
N GLN A 6 3.00 22.93 12.56
CA GLN A 6 2.95 24.34 12.18
C GLN A 6 3.72 24.60 10.87
N SER A 7 4.33 23.58 10.27
CA SER A 7 5.03 23.72 9.01
C SER A 7 4.04 23.88 7.85
N ASP A 8 4.47 24.54 6.77
CA ASP A 8 3.68 24.61 5.55
C ASP A 8 3.40 23.22 5.00
N ALA A 9 2.19 23.00 4.49
CA ALA A 9 1.76 21.71 3.95
C ALA A 9 2.47 21.33 2.64
N TYR A 10 3.02 22.31 1.93
CA TYR A 10 3.70 22.12 0.66
C TYR A 10 4.78 23.18 0.45
N SER A 11 5.91 22.77 -0.09
CA SER A 11 6.97 23.66 -0.61
C SER A 11 7.15 23.44 -2.10
N ALA A 12 7.08 24.53 -2.87
CA ALA A 12 7.29 24.53 -4.33
C ALA A 12 8.77 24.58 -4.73
N ASP A 13 9.69 24.57 -3.77
CA ASP A 13 11.12 24.62 -4.06
C ASP A 13 11.55 23.45 -4.94
N LYS A 14 12.24 23.80 -6.02
CA LYS A 14 12.79 22.79 -6.92
C LYS A 14 13.96 22.05 -6.25
N GLU A 15 13.98 20.76 -6.44
CA GLU A 15 15.11 19.91 -6.08
C GLU A 15 16.39 20.37 -6.78
N ASN A 16 17.48 20.44 -6.03
CA ASN A 16 18.82 20.61 -6.61
C ASN A 16 19.53 19.24 -6.59
N LEU A 17 19.28 18.45 -7.64
CA LEU A 17 19.87 17.11 -7.78
C LEU A 17 21.40 17.11 -7.79
N ALA A 18 22.04 18.27 -8.05
CA ALA A 18 23.49 18.38 -8.01
C ALA A 18 24.07 18.20 -6.60
N SER A 19 23.27 18.40 -5.55
CA SER A 19 23.66 18.14 -4.16
C SER A 19 23.62 16.66 -3.77
N PHE A 20 22.90 15.82 -4.54
CA PHE A 20 22.79 14.37 -4.32
C PHE A 20 23.91 13.60 -5.04
N LYS A 21 25.15 13.86 -4.66
CA LYS A 21 26.28 13.05 -5.13
C LYS A 21 26.61 11.97 -4.12
N LEU A 22 26.97 10.78 -4.61
CA LEU A 22 27.54 9.76 -3.75
C LEU A 22 28.79 10.31 -3.08
N PHE A 23 28.82 10.25 -1.76
CA PHE A 23 29.93 10.76 -0.98
C PHE A 23 31.08 9.73 -0.99
N THR A 24 32.27 10.20 -1.29
CA THR A 24 33.48 9.36 -1.26
C THR A 24 34.19 9.38 0.10
N GLY A 25 33.70 10.19 1.05
CA GLY A 25 34.26 10.36 2.38
C GLY A 25 33.23 10.18 3.51
N LYS A 26 33.74 10.12 4.74
CA LYS A 26 32.87 10.08 5.94
C LYS A 26 32.22 11.43 6.16
N LYS A 27 30.96 11.44 6.54
CA LYS A 27 30.22 12.60 7.01
C LYS A 27 29.78 12.39 8.45
N SER A 28 29.73 13.46 9.20
CA SER A 28 29.14 13.45 10.53
C SER A 28 27.62 13.30 10.48
N LEU A 29 27.03 12.80 11.56
CA LEU A 29 25.57 12.69 11.66
C LEU A 29 24.90 14.05 11.47
N SER A 30 25.48 15.12 12.02
CA SER A 30 24.93 16.48 11.86
C SER A 30 24.90 16.96 10.42
N GLU A 31 25.94 16.64 9.63
CA GLU A 31 25.95 16.96 8.19
C GLU A 31 24.90 16.17 7.43
N ILE A 32 24.71 14.89 7.74
CA ILE A 32 23.67 14.04 7.13
C ILE A 32 22.28 14.56 7.48
N LEU A 33 22.02 14.89 8.74
CA LEU A 33 20.74 15.44 9.19
C LEU A 33 20.46 16.80 8.55
N LYS A 34 21.48 17.62 8.35
CA LYS A 34 21.33 18.90 7.65
C LYS A 34 20.91 18.68 6.19
N ILE A 35 21.60 17.78 5.47
CA ILE A 35 21.24 17.43 4.09
C ILE A 35 19.81 16.89 4.01
N TYR A 36 19.45 15.98 4.91
CA TYR A 36 18.09 15.44 4.98
C TYR A 36 17.05 16.55 5.15
N ASN A 37 17.28 17.44 6.10
CA ASN A 37 16.35 18.53 6.38
C ASN A 37 16.23 19.49 5.19
N ASP A 38 17.35 19.95 4.65
CA ASP A 38 17.40 21.01 3.63
C ASP A 38 16.94 20.51 2.26
N GLU A 39 17.24 19.25 1.92
CA GLU A 39 17.03 18.74 0.57
C GLU A 39 15.89 17.73 0.45
N ILE A 40 15.45 17.13 1.56
CA ILE A 40 14.39 16.11 1.54
C ILE A 40 13.15 16.58 2.32
N ALA A 41 13.30 16.77 3.63
CA ALA A 41 12.17 17.03 4.51
C ALA A 41 11.51 18.41 4.30
N SER A 42 12.27 19.40 3.84
CA SER A 42 11.76 20.76 3.58
C SER A 42 10.94 20.89 2.29
N LYS A 43 11.05 19.91 1.37
CA LYS A 43 10.49 20.04 0.01
C LYS A 43 9.27 19.16 -0.19
N GLY A 44 8.41 19.56 -1.15
CA GLY A 44 7.23 18.80 -1.53
C GLY A 44 6.10 18.82 -0.50
N ILE A 45 5.28 17.78 -0.53
CA ILE A 45 4.12 17.61 0.36
C ILE A 45 4.61 17.12 1.73
N LYS A 46 4.08 17.73 2.79
CA LYS A 46 4.43 17.41 4.18
C LYS A 46 3.21 16.83 4.90
N PRO A 47 3.04 15.51 4.92
CA PRO A 47 1.88 14.87 5.55
C PRO A 47 1.76 15.11 7.05
N ALA A 48 2.87 15.44 7.73
CA ALA A 48 2.89 15.76 9.17
C ALA A 48 2.43 17.20 9.48
N SER A 49 2.24 18.05 8.47
CA SER A 49 1.73 19.41 8.66
C SER A 49 0.25 19.42 8.98
N GLY A 50 -0.18 20.23 9.96
CA GLY A 50 -1.59 20.46 10.26
C GLY A 50 -2.39 21.05 9.11
N GLY A 51 -1.73 21.69 8.13
CA GLY A 51 -2.36 22.21 6.90
C GLY A 51 -2.52 21.16 5.78
N HIS A 52 -2.01 19.94 5.96
CA HIS A 52 -2.13 18.89 4.95
C HIS A 52 -3.47 18.19 5.04
N ILE A 53 -4.39 18.55 4.15
CA ILE A 53 -5.76 18.01 4.09
C ILE A 53 -6.05 17.27 2.76
N GLY A 54 -5.05 17.09 1.93
CA GLY A 54 -5.16 16.40 0.64
C GLY A 54 -4.54 15.01 0.68
N TYR A 55 -4.91 14.17 -0.28
CA TYR A 55 -4.42 12.80 -0.41
C TYR A 55 -4.80 11.86 0.75
N ILE A 56 -4.19 10.67 0.80
CA ILE A 56 -4.49 9.64 1.80
C ILE A 56 -3.52 9.68 2.99
N PRO A 57 -2.19 9.92 2.81
CA PRO A 57 -1.24 9.88 3.91
C PRO A 57 -1.51 10.95 4.96
N GLY A 58 -1.52 10.54 6.23
CA GLY A 58 -1.49 11.44 7.38
C GLY A 58 -0.07 11.58 7.95
N GLY A 59 0.03 12.28 9.08
CA GLY A 59 1.26 12.38 9.85
C GLY A 59 1.69 11.04 10.45
N GLY A 60 2.96 10.94 10.83
CA GLY A 60 3.50 9.76 11.49
C GLY A 60 3.01 9.60 12.94
N ILE A 61 3.13 8.39 13.47
CA ILE A 61 2.84 8.06 14.86
C ILE A 61 4.16 7.84 15.60
N TYR A 62 4.41 8.59 16.68
CA TYR A 62 5.68 8.52 17.41
C TYR A 62 6.01 7.13 17.95
N SER A 63 5.03 6.42 18.50
CA SER A 63 5.24 5.05 18.96
C SER A 63 5.63 4.09 17.85
N SER A 64 5.09 4.27 16.65
CA SER A 64 5.48 3.51 15.47
C SER A 64 6.93 3.78 15.09
N ALA A 65 7.37 5.04 15.08
CA ALA A 65 8.75 5.40 14.79
C ALA A 65 9.75 4.80 15.80
N ILE A 66 9.38 4.74 17.10
CA ILE A 66 10.20 4.07 18.11
C ILE A 66 10.25 2.56 17.87
N SER A 67 9.14 1.96 17.49
CA SER A 67 9.09 0.53 17.17
C SER A 67 9.95 0.20 15.95
N ASP A 68 9.89 1.00 14.89
CA ASP A 68 10.74 0.85 13.71
C ASP A 68 12.22 0.96 14.08
N PHE A 69 12.59 1.94 14.92
CA PHE A 69 13.96 2.07 15.42
C PHE A 69 14.44 0.81 16.17
N LEU A 70 13.59 0.21 16.99
CA LEU A 70 13.95 -1.04 17.68
C LEU A 70 14.14 -2.19 16.70
N VAL A 71 13.24 -2.34 15.74
CA VAL A 71 13.31 -3.37 14.70
C VAL A 71 14.59 -3.21 13.86
N ASP A 72 14.92 -1.99 13.46
CA ASP A 72 16.13 -1.70 12.67
C ASP A 72 17.42 -2.02 13.45
N VAL A 73 17.44 -1.75 14.77
CA VAL A 73 18.60 -2.03 15.62
C VAL A 73 18.77 -3.53 15.87
N THR A 74 17.69 -4.26 16.11
CA THR A 74 17.75 -5.72 16.34
C THR A 74 17.91 -6.50 15.05
N ASN A 75 17.38 -5.99 13.94
CA ASN A 75 17.47 -6.56 12.59
C ASN A 75 17.18 -8.08 12.54
N GLU A 76 16.12 -8.50 13.22
CA GLU A 76 15.76 -9.90 13.32
C GLU A 76 15.14 -10.43 12.01
N PHE A 77 15.48 -11.64 11.64
CA PHE A 77 14.95 -12.31 10.45
C PHE A 77 13.64 -13.03 10.77
N VAL A 78 12.50 -12.46 10.36
CA VAL A 78 11.15 -13.00 10.60
C VAL A 78 10.62 -13.89 9.47
N GLY A 79 11.44 -14.22 8.48
CA GLY A 79 11.06 -15.10 7.36
C GLY A 79 10.84 -16.57 7.72
N MET A 80 11.30 -16.98 8.89
CA MET A 80 11.12 -18.34 9.41
C MET A 80 10.85 -18.33 10.92
N ASN A 81 9.91 -19.17 11.34
CA ASN A 81 9.46 -19.20 12.73
C ASN A 81 10.60 -19.51 13.73
N PHE A 82 11.54 -20.37 13.37
CA PHE A 82 12.64 -20.74 14.31
C PHE A 82 13.62 -19.60 14.55
N SER A 83 13.79 -18.67 13.61
CA SER A 83 14.73 -17.55 13.73
C SER A 83 14.17 -16.38 14.54
N CYS A 84 12.88 -16.09 14.43
CA CYS A 84 12.21 -15.06 15.21
C CYS A 84 10.75 -15.45 15.52
N PRO A 85 10.52 -16.40 16.44
CA PRO A 85 9.18 -16.90 16.73
C PRO A 85 8.24 -15.79 17.27
N GLY A 86 8.77 -14.82 18.01
CA GLY A 86 8.02 -13.67 18.52
C GLY A 86 7.50 -12.76 17.41
N GLY A 87 8.33 -12.45 16.43
CA GLY A 87 7.94 -11.62 15.27
C GLY A 87 6.86 -12.31 14.41
N VAL A 88 7.02 -13.61 14.15
CA VAL A 88 6.02 -14.40 13.45
C VAL A 88 4.70 -14.46 14.23
N ALA A 89 4.76 -14.63 15.56
CA ALA A 89 3.56 -14.65 16.40
C ALA A 89 2.80 -13.32 16.37
N ILE A 90 3.50 -12.18 16.39
CA ILE A 90 2.86 -10.86 16.29
C ILE A 90 2.11 -10.71 14.96
N GLU A 91 2.68 -11.15 13.85
CA GLU A 91 1.99 -11.11 12.56
C GLU A 91 0.70 -11.93 12.59
N HIS A 92 0.73 -13.15 13.13
CA HIS A 92 -0.46 -13.99 13.26
C HIS A 92 -1.53 -13.33 14.13
N VAL A 93 -1.16 -12.78 15.28
CA VAL A 93 -2.10 -12.07 16.18
C VAL A 93 -2.75 -10.88 15.46
N LEU A 94 -1.96 -10.11 14.70
CA LEU A 94 -2.48 -8.98 13.95
C LEU A 94 -3.46 -9.42 12.84
N LEU A 95 -3.14 -10.49 12.13
CA LEU A 95 -4.03 -11.05 11.10
C LEU A 95 -5.33 -11.60 11.71
N ASP A 96 -5.26 -12.25 12.85
CA ASP A 96 -6.44 -12.72 13.58
C ASP A 96 -7.32 -11.56 14.05
N TRP A 97 -6.71 -10.52 14.61
CA TRP A 97 -7.43 -9.30 14.97
C TRP A 97 -8.10 -8.64 13.76
N MET A 98 -7.42 -8.55 12.63
CA MET A 98 -8.00 -8.00 11.39
C MET A 98 -9.17 -8.84 10.89
N LYS A 99 -9.11 -10.17 10.98
CA LYS A 99 -10.26 -11.03 10.65
C LYS A 99 -11.49 -10.70 11.49
N ASP A 100 -11.30 -10.49 12.79
CA ASP A 100 -12.41 -10.14 13.69
C ASP A 100 -12.99 -8.75 13.36
N VAL A 101 -12.12 -7.74 13.14
CA VAL A 101 -12.54 -6.39 12.78
C VAL A 101 -13.38 -6.35 11.48
N PHE A 102 -12.99 -7.13 10.48
CA PHE A 102 -13.68 -7.18 9.19
C PHE A 102 -14.72 -8.31 9.08
N SER A 103 -14.99 -9.01 10.16
CA SER A 103 -15.96 -10.13 10.17
C SER A 103 -15.66 -11.23 9.15
N PHE A 104 -14.37 -11.51 8.92
CA PHE A 104 -13.95 -12.63 8.09
C PHE A 104 -14.16 -13.97 8.85
N PRO A 105 -14.38 -15.08 8.13
CA PRO A 105 -14.41 -16.41 8.75
C PRO A 105 -13.10 -16.70 9.50
N LYS A 106 -13.17 -17.39 10.64
CA LYS A 106 -11.96 -17.78 11.41
C LYS A 106 -10.99 -18.65 10.59
N THR A 107 -11.50 -19.36 9.59
CA THR A 107 -10.70 -20.16 8.64
C THR A 107 -10.03 -19.34 7.55
N ALA A 108 -10.31 -18.03 7.47
CA ALA A 108 -9.63 -17.17 6.52
C ALA A 108 -8.13 -17.08 6.84
N VAL A 109 -7.33 -16.99 5.81
CA VAL A 109 -5.89 -16.71 5.91
C VAL A 109 -5.60 -15.33 5.37
N GLY A 110 -4.54 -14.73 5.85
CA GLY A 110 -4.11 -13.40 5.42
C GLY A 110 -2.61 -13.32 5.31
N ASN A 111 -2.14 -12.23 4.75
CA ASN A 111 -0.73 -11.90 4.66
C ASN A 111 -0.55 -10.39 4.74
N LEU A 112 0.49 -9.93 5.43
CA LEU A 112 0.89 -8.53 5.41
C LEU A 112 1.74 -8.26 4.16
N THR A 113 1.55 -7.11 3.56
CA THR A 113 2.22 -6.75 2.31
C THR A 113 2.80 -5.34 2.38
N SER A 114 3.74 -5.04 1.48
CA SER A 114 4.37 -3.73 1.38
C SER A 114 3.46 -2.61 0.84
N GLY A 115 2.20 -2.92 0.54
CA GLY A 115 1.23 -1.92 0.08
C GLY A 115 0.06 -2.52 -0.69
N GLY A 116 -0.98 -1.71 -0.94
CA GLY A 116 -2.24 -2.12 -1.56
C GLY A 116 -2.10 -2.72 -2.96
N SER A 117 -1.10 -2.32 -3.73
CA SER A 117 -0.86 -2.91 -5.06
C SER A 117 -0.48 -4.39 -4.98
N ILE A 118 0.40 -4.75 -4.03
CA ILE A 118 0.80 -6.14 -3.81
C ILE A 118 -0.34 -6.93 -3.15
N ALA A 119 -1.08 -6.32 -2.23
CA ALA A 119 -2.25 -6.96 -1.62
C ALA A 119 -3.29 -7.36 -2.68
N ASN A 120 -3.62 -6.46 -3.60
CA ASN A 120 -4.52 -6.75 -4.72
C ASN A 120 -3.95 -7.81 -5.66
N LEU A 121 -2.65 -7.75 -5.98
CA LEU A 121 -2.00 -8.75 -6.82
C LEU A 121 -2.12 -10.16 -6.21
N ILE A 122 -1.86 -10.31 -4.91
CA ILE A 122 -1.97 -11.60 -4.20
C ILE A 122 -3.41 -12.10 -4.20
N ALA A 123 -4.39 -11.23 -3.89
CA ALA A 123 -5.79 -11.60 -3.88
C ALA A 123 -6.28 -12.08 -5.25
N MET A 124 -5.91 -11.37 -6.31
CA MET A 124 -6.27 -11.74 -7.68
C MET A 124 -5.56 -13.02 -8.14
N THR A 125 -4.30 -13.21 -7.76
CA THR A 125 -3.57 -14.46 -8.00
C THR A 125 -4.26 -15.65 -7.32
N ALA A 126 -4.63 -15.49 -6.05
CA ALA A 126 -5.35 -16.53 -5.31
C ALA A 126 -6.71 -16.87 -5.95
N ALA A 127 -7.44 -15.86 -6.41
CA ALA A 127 -8.71 -16.07 -7.14
C ALA A 127 -8.48 -16.81 -8.46
N ARG A 128 -7.50 -16.36 -9.27
CA ARG A 128 -7.12 -17.04 -10.52
C ARG A 128 -6.82 -18.52 -10.31
N ASP A 129 -6.00 -18.81 -9.30
CA ASP A 129 -5.52 -20.18 -9.05
C ASP A 129 -6.64 -21.05 -8.45
N LYS A 130 -7.46 -20.51 -7.55
CA LYS A 130 -8.61 -21.21 -6.98
C LYS A 130 -9.62 -21.63 -8.04
N TYR A 131 -9.91 -20.76 -8.99
CA TYR A 131 -10.89 -21.02 -10.05
C TYR A 131 -10.26 -21.55 -11.34
N GLN A 132 -8.96 -21.86 -11.33
CA GLN A 132 -8.22 -22.42 -12.48
C GLN A 132 -8.41 -21.59 -13.75
N ILE A 133 -8.38 -20.26 -13.64
CA ILE A 133 -8.56 -19.35 -14.78
C ILE A 133 -7.28 -19.36 -15.64
N LYS A 134 -7.27 -20.24 -16.65
CA LYS A 134 -6.13 -20.47 -17.55
C LYS A 134 -6.63 -20.71 -18.98
N ASN A 135 -5.78 -20.45 -19.95
CA ASN A 135 -6.04 -20.71 -21.36
C ASN A 135 -7.41 -20.12 -21.82
N GLU A 136 -8.27 -20.94 -22.37
CA GLU A 136 -9.60 -20.52 -22.86
C GLU A 136 -10.52 -19.96 -21.75
N ALA A 137 -10.30 -20.30 -20.47
CA ALA A 137 -11.08 -19.76 -19.38
C ALA A 137 -10.84 -18.25 -19.17
N ILE A 138 -9.70 -17.72 -19.61
CA ILE A 138 -9.37 -16.31 -19.48
C ILE A 138 -10.38 -15.44 -20.23
N SER A 139 -10.59 -15.73 -21.50
CA SER A 139 -11.53 -14.98 -22.37
C SER A 139 -13.01 -15.16 -22.01
N LYS A 140 -13.33 -16.14 -21.15
CA LYS A 140 -14.67 -16.40 -20.62
C LYS A 140 -14.87 -15.83 -19.21
N SER A 141 -13.80 -15.31 -18.59
CA SER A 141 -13.85 -14.72 -17.26
C SER A 141 -14.17 -13.23 -17.33
N VAL A 142 -14.96 -12.77 -16.40
CA VAL A 142 -15.42 -11.36 -16.36
C VAL A 142 -15.01 -10.73 -15.05
N ILE A 143 -14.49 -9.51 -15.12
CA ILE A 143 -14.20 -8.65 -13.97
C ILE A 143 -15.08 -7.40 -14.05
N TYR A 144 -15.74 -7.08 -12.95
CA TYR A 144 -16.57 -5.89 -12.82
C TYR A 144 -15.81 -4.81 -12.07
N LEU A 145 -15.64 -3.64 -12.67
CA LEU A 145 -14.89 -2.51 -12.14
C LEU A 145 -15.70 -1.23 -12.29
N SER A 146 -15.37 -0.20 -11.52
CA SER A 146 -15.77 1.17 -11.85
C SER A 146 -14.65 1.87 -12.63
N HIS A 147 -14.97 2.96 -13.33
CA HIS A 147 -13.96 3.79 -14.00
C HIS A 147 -13.01 4.50 -13.00
N GLN A 148 -13.38 4.57 -11.72
CA GLN A 148 -12.57 5.16 -10.65
C GLN A 148 -11.66 4.15 -9.96
N VAL A 149 -11.60 2.90 -10.43
CA VAL A 149 -10.73 1.88 -9.84
C VAL A 149 -9.26 2.30 -9.93
N HIS A 150 -8.51 2.06 -8.88
CA HIS A 150 -7.07 2.33 -8.88
C HIS A 150 -6.35 1.45 -9.92
N HIS A 151 -5.43 2.05 -10.66
CA HIS A 151 -4.69 1.41 -11.76
C HIS A 151 -3.91 0.15 -11.38
N CYS A 152 -3.69 -0.12 -10.09
CA CYS A 152 -3.01 -1.34 -9.63
C CYS A 152 -3.77 -2.61 -10.05
N ILE A 153 -5.09 -2.56 -10.22
CA ILE A 153 -5.89 -3.71 -10.66
C ILE A 153 -5.51 -4.11 -12.10
N GLN A 154 -5.46 -3.17 -13.02
CA GLN A 154 -5.07 -3.44 -14.40
C GLN A 154 -3.62 -3.94 -14.50
N LYS A 155 -2.71 -3.34 -13.69
CA LYS A 155 -1.32 -3.81 -13.60
C LYS A 155 -1.25 -5.24 -13.06
N ALA A 156 -2.03 -5.55 -12.01
CA ALA A 156 -2.08 -6.90 -11.45
C ALA A 156 -2.56 -7.93 -12.47
N LEU A 157 -3.65 -7.64 -13.20
CA LEU A 157 -4.16 -8.50 -14.28
C LEU A 157 -3.08 -8.83 -15.31
N LYS A 158 -2.35 -7.82 -15.75
CA LYS A 158 -1.26 -8.01 -16.71
C LYS A 158 -0.13 -8.87 -16.13
N ILE A 159 0.26 -8.64 -14.89
CA ILE A 159 1.36 -9.40 -14.24
C ILE A 159 1.00 -10.88 -14.11
N ILE A 160 -0.27 -11.20 -13.80
CA ILE A 160 -0.72 -12.58 -13.61
C ILE A 160 -1.22 -13.26 -14.88
N GLY A 161 -1.07 -12.62 -16.05
CA GLY A 161 -1.46 -13.18 -17.35
C GLY A 161 -2.97 -13.23 -17.58
N LEU A 162 -3.71 -12.28 -17.02
CA LEU A 162 -5.16 -12.14 -17.16
C LEU A 162 -5.54 -10.85 -17.91
N GLU A 163 -4.69 -10.33 -18.78
CA GLU A 163 -4.98 -9.14 -19.59
C GLU A 163 -6.15 -9.30 -20.55
N ASP A 164 -6.43 -10.53 -20.98
CA ASP A 164 -7.49 -10.86 -21.95
C ASP A 164 -8.84 -11.19 -21.29
N VAL A 165 -8.99 -10.99 -19.97
CA VAL A 165 -10.29 -11.12 -19.31
C VAL A 165 -11.24 -10.03 -19.76
N ILE A 166 -12.54 -10.33 -19.78
CA ILE A 166 -13.56 -9.34 -20.09
C ILE A 166 -13.70 -8.36 -18.92
N ILE A 167 -13.47 -7.07 -19.17
CA ILE A 167 -13.68 -6.03 -18.17
C ILE A 167 -15.01 -5.34 -18.43
N ASN A 168 -15.94 -5.45 -17.50
CA ASN A 168 -17.21 -4.75 -17.52
C ASN A 168 -17.18 -3.58 -16.53
N TYR A 169 -17.21 -2.36 -17.06
CA TYR A 169 -17.30 -1.17 -16.26
C TYR A 169 -18.74 -0.94 -15.79
N LEU A 170 -18.88 -0.70 -14.49
CA LEU A 170 -20.14 -0.44 -13.82
C LEU A 170 -20.32 1.09 -13.61
N GLU A 171 -21.55 1.52 -13.70
CA GLU A 171 -21.92 2.88 -13.33
C GLU A 171 -21.85 3.09 -11.83
N LEU A 172 -21.58 4.32 -11.43
CA LEU A 172 -21.64 4.75 -10.04
C LEU A 172 -22.92 5.56 -9.82
N ASP A 173 -23.42 5.53 -8.59
CA ASP A 173 -24.48 6.41 -8.16
C ASP A 173 -23.95 7.83 -7.83
N ASP A 174 -24.85 8.73 -7.47
CA ASP A 174 -24.52 10.13 -7.12
C ASP A 174 -23.57 10.25 -5.91
N TYR A 175 -23.40 9.19 -5.13
CA TYR A 175 -22.48 9.08 -3.99
C TYR A 175 -21.18 8.36 -4.32
N SER A 176 -20.88 8.14 -5.61
CA SER A 176 -19.71 7.42 -6.09
C SER A 176 -19.63 5.96 -5.63
N LYS A 177 -20.75 5.33 -5.32
CA LYS A 177 -20.85 3.90 -5.03
C LYS A 177 -21.24 3.11 -6.28
N ILE A 178 -20.83 1.86 -6.36
CA ILE A 178 -21.25 0.97 -7.45
C ILE A 178 -22.78 0.88 -7.48
N ASN A 179 -23.37 1.16 -8.64
CA ASN A 179 -24.79 0.97 -8.86
C ASN A 179 -25.12 -0.54 -8.88
N ILE A 180 -25.79 -1.01 -7.83
CA ILE A 180 -26.08 -2.43 -7.64
C ILE A 180 -27.04 -2.96 -8.72
N ASP A 181 -27.95 -2.15 -9.22
CA ASP A 181 -28.89 -2.60 -10.26
C ASP A 181 -28.19 -2.71 -11.61
N SER A 182 -27.23 -1.83 -11.92
CA SER A 182 -26.32 -1.98 -13.07
C SER A 182 -25.51 -3.27 -12.96
N LEU A 183 -24.98 -3.59 -11.78
CA LEU A 183 -24.25 -4.85 -11.55
C LEU A 183 -25.15 -6.07 -11.76
N LYS A 184 -26.37 -6.08 -11.18
CA LYS A 184 -27.32 -7.19 -11.33
C LYS A 184 -27.69 -7.44 -12.79
N LEU A 185 -27.91 -6.37 -13.56
CA LEU A 185 -28.21 -6.48 -14.97
C LEU A 185 -27.06 -7.12 -15.76
N LYS A 186 -25.81 -6.78 -15.45
CA LYS A 186 -24.63 -7.31 -16.13
C LYS A 186 -24.26 -8.74 -15.72
N ILE A 187 -24.64 -9.19 -14.54
CA ILE A 187 -24.43 -10.59 -14.09
C ILE A 187 -25.47 -11.54 -14.68
N LYS A 188 -26.65 -11.06 -15.05
CA LYS A 188 -27.77 -11.90 -15.54
C LYS A 188 -27.67 -12.30 -17.03
N ILE A 189 -26.56 -12.00 -17.70
CA ILE A 189 -26.34 -12.35 -19.10
C ILE A 189 -25.74 -13.74 -19.23
#